data_cb0d210f37ca1c32d490611a90264b2d
#
_entry.id   cb0d210f37ca1c32d490611a90264b2d
#
_cell.length_a   1.000
_cell.length_b   1.000
_cell.length_c   1.000
_cell.angle_alpha   90.00
_cell.angle_beta   90.00
_cell.angle_gamma   90.00
#
_symmetry.space_group_name_H-M   'P 1'
#
loop_
_entity.id
_entity.type
_entity.pdbx_description
1 polymer ?
#
loop_
_entity_poly.entity_id
_entity_poly.type
_entity_poly.pdbx_seq_one_letter_code
_entity_poly.pdbx_strand_id
1 'polypeptide(L)'
;REEQGIFSFADMILEFINKGRVPPLQVLVVDEAQDLAELNWRLIEKLMSVVPVSYIAGDDDQAIYEWNGARPDRFIGIEGRTVVLDQSFRVPKQVHRVAEKIAGRISNRQAKKYLPREEEGRLEKVPSVDVLPMAEGEWLILASCDYMLNGDSEGYNIRRRMIDRGVPFSHNGFRYIPFPMIQAVEAWKKFTKKKVTIEELETIYRYLTKNEVKRGFLSAPSKEENKERKVSKKEVVNIFGLKEECLKQSWEEVFAKRIKEEKRAFIKKATKNKEDLHSEPRVALSTIHKAKGGEADNVAVLLDLSPAQKLNAALDSDSLHRQFYVAVTRARENLFLINAQNESLRYGL
;
A
#
# COMPACT_ATOMS: atom_id res chain seq x y z
N ARG A 1 -32.94 -9.69 -8.12
CA ARG A 1 -31.58 -10.09 -8.64
C ARG A 1 -31.69 -11.40 -9.42
N GLU A 2 -32.37 -12.41 -8.92
CA GLU A 2 -32.59 -13.69 -9.64
C GLU A 2 -33.29 -13.49 -10.98
N GLU A 3 -34.26 -12.58 -11.08
CA GLU A 3 -34.99 -12.25 -12.30
C GLU A 3 -34.14 -11.58 -13.39
N GLN A 4 -32.98 -11.06 -13.04
CA GLN A 4 -32.10 -10.34 -13.96
C GLN A 4 -30.82 -11.14 -14.34
N GLY A 5 -30.65 -12.37 -13.83
CA GLY A 5 -29.49 -13.22 -14.10
C GLY A 5 -28.15 -12.64 -13.61
N ILE A 6 -28.17 -11.73 -12.62
CA ILE A 6 -26.97 -11.09 -12.06
C ILE A 6 -26.55 -11.86 -10.80
N PHE A 7 -25.39 -12.52 -10.87
CA PHE A 7 -24.77 -13.22 -9.76
C PHE A 7 -23.65 -12.41 -9.16
N SER A 8 -23.65 -12.25 -7.83
CA SER A 8 -22.49 -11.77 -7.05
C SER A 8 -21.56 -12.94 -6.73
N PHE A 9 -20.33 -12.63 -6.29
CA PHE A 9 -19.42 -13.67 -5.78
C PHE A 9 -20.02 -14.46 -4.61
N ALA A 10 -20.79 -13.81 -3.74
CA ALA A 10 -21.47 -14.49 -2.63
C ALA A 10 -22.54 -15.48 -3.15
N ASP A 11 -23.30 -15.11 -4.19
CA ASP A 11 -24.30 -15.98 -4.79
C ASP A 11 -23.65 -17.23 -5.43
N MET A 12 -22.49 -17.07 -6.04
CA MET A 12 -21.72 -18.21 -6.60
C MET A 12 -21.28 -19.18 -5.50
N ILE A 13 -20.80 -18.67 -4.36
CA ILE A 13 -20.42 -19.50 -3.22
C ILE A 13 -21.64 -20.21 -2.64
N LEU A 14 -22.75 -19.50 -2.44
CA LEU A 14 -23.99 -20.08 -1.95
C LEU A 14 -24.54 -21.19 -2.88
N GLU A 15 -24.51 -20.95 -4.17
CA GLU A 15 -24.96 -21.95 -5.16
C GLU A 15 -24.06 -23.19 -5.10
N PHE A 16 -22.74 -23.02 -5.00
CA PHE A 16 -21.84 -24.15 -4.83
C PHE A 16 -22.09 -24.90 -3.51
N ILE A 17 -22.28 -24.18 -2.40
CA ILE A 17 -22.59 -24.81 -1.12
C ILE A 17 -23.87 -25.65 -1.22
N ASN A 18 -24.90 -25.14 -1.87
CA ASN A 18 -26.24 -25.80 -1.93
C ASN A 18 -26.30 -26.93 -2.96
N LYS A 19 -25.73 -26.73 -4.16
CA LYS A 19 -25.93 -27.64 -5.31
C LYS A 19 -24.62 -28.13 -5.93
N GLY A 20 -23.50 -27.46 -5.68
CA GLY A 20 -22.20 -27.81 -6.29
C GLY A 20 -21.69 -29.17 -5.78
N ARG A 21 -21.03 -29.91 -6.67
CA ARG A 21 -20.29 -31.13 -6.32
C ARG A 21 -18.84 -30.77 -6.03
N VAL A 22 -18.32 -31.28 -4.91
CA VAL A 22 -16.88 -31.13 -4.57
C VAL A 22 -16.09 -31.96 -5.58
N PRO A 23 -15.07 -31.37 -6.23
CA PRO A 23 -14.18 -32.12 -7.10
C PRO A 23 -13.41 -33.19 -6.31
N PRO A 24 -12.85 -34.22 -6.97
CA PRO A 24 -12.11 -35.30 -6.30
C PRO A 24 -10.75 -34.80 -5.80
N LEU A 25 -10.75 -34.09 -4.68
CA LEU A 25 -9.55 -33.55 -4.01
C LEU A 25 -9.06 -34.55 -2.97
N GLN A 26 -7.74 -34.73 -2.88
CA GLN A 26 -7.10 -35.53 -1.85
C GLN A 26 -6.67 -34.71 -0.64
N VAL A 27 -6.35 -33.43 -0.88
CA VAL A 27 -5.89 -32.50 0.14
C VAL A 27 -6.54 -31.14 -0.08
N LEU A 28 -7.00 -30.53 1.01
CA LEU A 28 -7.44 -29.15 1.08
C LEU A 28 -6.42 -28.36 1.90
N VAL A 29 -5.96 -27.23 1.37
CA VAL A 29 -5.11 -26.27 2.11
C VAL A 29 -5.83 -24.94 2.11
N VAL A 30 -6.01 -24.38 3.31
CA VAL A 30 -6.63 -23.06 3.53
C VAL A 30 -5.61 -22.20 4.26
N ASP A 31 -5.24 -21.08 3.70
CA ASP A 31 -4.33 -20.11 4.31
C ASP A 31 -5.08 -18.85 4.74
N GLU A 32 -4.51 -18.08 5.69
CA GLU A 32 -5.11 -16.87 6.29
C GLU A 32 -6.55 -17.12 6.82
N ALA A 33 -6.79 -18.28 7.40
CA ALA A 33 -8.13 -18.73 7.78
C ALA A 33 -8.82 -17.83 8.82
N GLN A 34 -8.05 -17.08 9.63
CA GLN A 34 -8.57 -16.11 10.60
C GLN A 34 -9.33 -14.94 9.94
N ASP A 35 -9.10 -14.70 8.64
CA ASP A 35 -9.75 -13.61 7.89
C ASP A 35 -11.03 -14.05 7.14
N LEU A 36 -11.42 -15.30 7.26
CA LEU A 36 -12.58 -15.84 6.57
C LEU A 36 -13.89 -15.39 7.20
N ALA A 37 -14.82 -14.91 6.36
CA ALA A 37 -16.18 -14.61 6.76
C ALA A 37 -17.04 -15.90 6.89
N GLU A 38 -18.19 -15.83 7.53
CA GLU A 38 -19.08 -16.97 7.80
C GLU A 38 -19.42 -17.76 6.52
N LEU A 39 -19.65 -17.07 5.40
CA LEU A 39 -19.97 -17.75 4.13
C LEU A 39 -18.80 -18.59 3.61
N ASN A 40 -17.58 -18.09 3.79
CA ASN A 40 -16.36 -18.80 3.39
C ASN A 40 -16.15 -20.03 4.30
N TRP A 41 -16.41 -19.91 5.60
CA TRP A 41 -16.36 -21.05 6.53
C TRP A 41 -17.34 -22.16 6.13
N ARG A 42 -18.57 -21.84 5.79
CA ARG A 42 -19.56 -22.82 5.29
C ARG A 42 -19.09 -23.55 4.02
N LEU A 43 -18.40 -22.81 3.11
CA LEU A 43 -17.79 -23.42 1.94
C LEU A 43 -16.68 -24.41 2.33
N ILE A 44 -15.79 -24.01 3.24
CA ILE A 44 -14.68 -24.84 3.72
C ILE A 44 -15.19 -26.07 4.44
N GLU A 45 -16.19 -25.96 5.30
CA GLU A 45 -16.84 -27.09 5.97
C GLU A 45 -17.42 -28.11 4.99
N LYS A 46 -18.06 -27.62 3.91
CA LYS A 46 -18.52 -28.51 2.83
C LYS A 46 -17.36 -29.24 2.15
N LEU A 47 -16.24 -28.56 1.90
CA LEU A 47 -15.06 -29.20 1.32
C LEU A 47 -14.44 -30.20 2.29
N MET A 48 -14.25 -29.84 3.55
CA MET A 48 -13.69 -30.70 4.60
C MET A 48 -14.52 -31.96 4.84
N SER A 49 -15.85 -31.91 4.64
CA SER A 49 -16.68 -33.08 4.83
C SER A 49 -16.46 -34.21 3.80
N VAL A 50 -15.75 -33.94 2.71
CA VAL A 50 -15.48 -34.86 1.61
C VAL A 50 -14.00 -35.12 1.40
N VAL A 51 -13.14 -34.11 1.66
CA VAL A 51 -11.69 -34.20 1.42
C VAL A 51 -11.02 -34.95 2.58
N PRO A 52 -10.22 -36.01 2.31
CA PRO A 52 -9.62 -36.85 3.36
C PRO A 52 -8.65 -36.12 4.29
N VAL A 53 -7.91 -35.11 3.78
CA VAL A 53 -6.91 -34.38 4.55
C VAL A 53 -7.08 -32.89 4.33
N SER A 54 -7.18 -32.14 5.43
CA SER A 54 -7.30 -30.67 5.39
C SER A 54 -6.26 -30.01 6.28
N TYR A 55 -5.56 -29.03 5.74
CA TYR A 55 -4.66 -28.15 6.47
C TYR A 55 -5.24 -26.75 6.51
N ILE A 56 -5.52 -26.27 7.71
CA ILE A 56 -6.08 -24.91 7.92
C ILE A 56 -4.99 -24.10 8.63
N ALA A 57 -4.42 -23.14 7.91
CA ALA A 57 -3.35 -22.28 8.41
C ALA A 57 -3.86 -20.88 8.68
N GLY A 58 -3.29 -20.21 9.68
CA GLY A 58 -3.62 -18.84 10.02
C GLY A 58 -2.96 -18.37 11.31
N ASP A 59 -3.13 -17.09 11.62
CA ASP A 59 -2.66 -16.47 12.86
C ASP A 59 -3.79 -15.58 13.43
N ASP A 60 -4.46 -16.05 14.47
CA ASP A 60 -5.56 -15.36 15.13
C ASP A 60 -5.15 -14.02 15.75
N ASP A 61 -3.86 -13.81 16.08
CA ASP A 61 -3.33 -12.52 16.50
C ASP A 61 -3.28 -11.50 15.34
N GLN A 62 -3.41 -11.95 14.08
CA GLN A 62 -3.45 -11.11 12.88
C GLN A 62 -4.86 -10.96 12.28
N ALA A 63 -5.91 -11.38 13.00
CA ALA A 63 -7.30 -11.24 12.57
C ALA A 63 -7.78 -9.77 12.70
N ILE A 64 -7.62 -8.99 11.64
CA ILE A 64 -7.97 -7.55 11.64
C ILE A 64 -9.15 -7.20 10.73
N TYR A 65 -9.84 -8.20 10.15
CA TYR A 65 -10.97 -8.00 9.23
C TYR A 65 -12.33 -8.37 9.82
N GLU A 66 -12.48 -8.40 11.16
CA GLU A 66 -13.74 -8.65 11.84
C GLU A 66 -14.83 -7.64 11.42
N TRP A 67 -14.46 -6.37 11.21
CA TRP A 67 -15.34 -5.34 10.68
C TRP A 67 -15.89 -5.65 9.27
N ASN A 68 -15.22 -6.54 8.52
CA ASN A 68 -15.65 -7.03 7.21
C ASN A 68 -16.29 -8.45 7.28
N GLY A 69 -16.62 -8.89 8.49
CA GLY A 69 -17.31 -10.16 8.72
C GLY A 69 -16.40 -11.36 8.94
N ALA A 70 -15.08 -11.17 9.08
CA ALA A 70 -14.17 -12.25 9.45
C ALA A 70 -14.54 -12.84 10.82
N ARG A 71 -14.37 -14.16 10.95
CA ARG A 71 -14.75 -14.94 12.12
C ARG A 71 -13.53 -15.69 12.69
N PRO A 72 -12.61 -14.98 13.40
CA PRO A 72 -11.46 -15.65 14.03
C PRO A 72 -11.86 -16.69 15.06
N ASP A 73 -13.00 -16.54 15.71
CA ASP A 73 -13.58 -17.55 16.62
C ASP A 73 -13.78 -18.90 15.94
N ARG A 74 -14.16 -18.92 14.66
CA ARG A 74 -14.30 -20.17 13.87
C ARG A 74 -12.94 -20.83 13.65
N PHE A 75 -11.90 -20.03 13.36
CA PHE A 75 -10.53 -20.55 13.21
C PHE A 75 -9.98 -21.09 14.54
N ILE A 76 -10.17 -20.36 15.63
CA ILE A 76 -9.73 -20.78 16.99
C ILE A 76 -10.43 -22.06 17.42
N GLY A 77 -11.71 -22.23 17.06
CA GLY A 77 -12.56 -23.35 17.46
C GLY A 77 -12.44 -24.60 16.59
N ILE A 78 -11.54 -24.66 15.61
CA ILE A 78 -11.37 -25.83 14.75
C ILE A 78 -10.84 -27.01 15.58
N GLU A 79 -11.53 -28.15 15.51
CA GLU A 79 -11.08 -29.40 16.09
C GLU A 79 -10.06 -30.09 15.19
N GLY A 80 -8.98 -30.58 15.78
CA GLY A 80 -7.94 -31.31 15.05
C GLY A 80 -6.57 -31.22 15.70
N ARG A 81 -5.57 -31.78 15.01
CA ARG A 81 -4.18 -31.69 15.45
C ARG A 81 -3.65 -30.29 15.16
N THR A 82 -3.33 -29.54 16.20
CA THR A 82 -2.70 -28.22 16.10
C THR A 82 -1.20 -28.32 16.11
N VAL A 83 -0.54 -27.60 15.18
CA VAL A 83 0.92 -27.42 15.12
C VAL A 83 1.19 -25.92 15.08
N VAL A 84 1.98 -25.44 16.03
CA VAL A 84 2.42 -24.03 16.05
C VAL A 84 3.76 -23.95 15.28
N LEU A 85 3.83 -23.07 14.28
CA LEU A 85 5.07 -22.70 13.62
C LEU A 85 5.71 -21.59 14.47
N ASP A 86 6.58 -21.98 15.38
CA ASP A 86 7.06 -21.13 16.47
C ASP A 86 8.24 -20.23 16.09
N GLN A 87 8.92 -20.47 14.97
CA GLN A 87 10.05 -19.65 14.54
C GLN A 87 9.64 -18.53 13.59
N SER A 88 9.88 -17.29 13.99
CA SER A 88 9.76 -16.13 13.08
C SER A 88 11.07 -15.90 12.33
N PHE A 89 10.99 -15.79 11.01
CA PHE A 89 12.11 -15.42 10.13
C PHE A 89 12.11 -13.91 9.77
N ARG A 90 11.09 -13.18 10.21
CA ARG A 90 10.95 -11.74 9.96
C ARG A 90 11.31 -10.90 11.17
N VAL A 91 10.72 -11.21 12.31
CA VAL A 91 10.66 -10.31 13.47
C VAL A 91 11.91 -10.44 14.34
N PRO A 92 12.72 -9.37 14.49
CA PRO A 92 13.90 -9.39 15.37
C PRO A 92 13.50 -9.23 16.86
N LYS A 93 14.43 -9.49 17.76
CA LYS A 93 14.19 -9.60 19.22
C LYS A 93 13.53 -8.37 19.83
N GLN A 94 13.99 -7.15 19.50
CA GLN A 94 13.41 -5.92 20.04
C GLN A 94 11.95 -5.72 19.61
N VAL A 95 11.65 -6.00 18.35
CA VAL A 95 10.29 -5.92 17.80
C VAL A 95 9.41 -7.00 18.39
N HIS A 96 9.93 -8.22 18.53
CA HIS A 96 9.22 -9.35 19.14
C HIS A 96 8.75 -9.04 20.57
N ARG A 97 9.61 -8.44 21.42
CA ARG A 97 9.22 -8.03 22.79
C ARG A 97 8.01 -7.10 22.79
N VAL A 98 7.92 -6.19 21.83
CA VAL A 98 6.76 -5.30 21.69
C VAL A 98 5.54 -6.09 21.20
N ALA A 99 5.71 -6.95 20.22
CA ALA A 99 4.64 -7.78 19.67
C ALA A 99 4.05 -8.72 20.74
N GLU A 100 4.88 -9.39 21.55
CA GLU A 100 4.42 -10.22 22.67
C GLU A 100 3.62 -9.42 23.72
N LYS A 101 4.11 -8.21 24.04
CA LYS A 101 3.39 -7.32 24.98
C LYS A 101 2.02 -6.91 24.43
N ILE A 102 1.88 -6.72 23.12
CA ILE A 102 0.58 -6.43 22.49
C ILE A 102 -0.28 -7.68 22.47
N ALA A 103 0.24 -8.81 22.00
CA ALA A 103 -0.47 -10.09 21.91
C ALA A 103 -1.00 -10.55 23.27
N GLY A 104 -0.22 -10.33 24.34
CA GLY A 104 -0.64 -10.62 25.72
C GLY A 104 -1.86 -9.82 26.23
N ARG A 105 -2.33 -8.82 25.47
CA ARG A 105 -3.55 -8.05 25.78
C ARG A 105 -4.79 -8.56 25.03
N ILE A 106 -4.60 -9.45 24.06
CA ILE A 106 -5.70 -10.05 23.30
C ILE A 106 -6.33 -11.13 24.19
N SER A 107 -7.61 -10.99 24.47
CA SER A 107 -8.34 -11.89 25.36
C SER A 107 -8.73 -13.20 24.67
N ASN A 108 -9.25 -13.10 23.45
CA ASN A 108 -9.68 -14.24 22.65
C ASN A 108 -8.59 -14.64 21.63
N ARG A 109 -7.68 -15.52 22.07
CA ARG A 109 -6.58 -16.04 21.21
C ARG A 109 -6.19 -17.46 21.60
N GLN A 110 -5.59 -18.17 20.68
CA GLN A 110 -4.91 -19.42 20.99
C GLN A 110 -3.61 -19.17 21.79
N ALA A 111 -3.39 -19.96 22.81
CA ALA A 111 -2.13 -19.90 23.56
C ALA A 111 -0.99 -20.42 22.68
N LYS A 112 -0.15 -19.50 22.21
CA LYS A 112 1.02 -19.82 21.40
C LYS A 112 2.19 -18.94 21.79
N LYS A 113 3.39 -19.47 21.61
CA LYS A 113 4.65 -18.71 21.71
C LYS A 113 5.38 -18.87 20.40
N TYR A 114 6.06 -17.84 19.98
CA TYR A 114 6.97 -17.93 18.83
C TYR A 114 8.31 -17.25 19.18
N LEU A 115 9.35 -17.67 18.49
CA LEU A 115 10.71 -17.20 18.69
C LEU A 115 11.03 -16.11 17.66
N PRO A 116 11.71 -15.04 18.06
CA PRO A 116 12.23 -14.07 17.12
C PRO A 116 13.36 -14.67 16.28
N ARG A 117 13.71 -14.03 15.18
CA ARG A 117 14.98 -14.30 14.53
C ARG A 117 16.17 -13.88 15.43
N GLU A 118 17.38 -14.30 15.07
CA GLU A 118 18.55 -14.12 15.95
C GLU A 118 18.99 -12.66 16.12
N GLU A 119 18.73 -11.81 15.14
CA GLU A 119 19.13 -10.42 15.16
C GLU A 119 18.37 -9.62 16.24
N GLU A 120 19.08 -8.68 16.84
CA GLU A 120 18.50 -7.85 17.91
C GLU A 120 17.45 -6.88 17.38
N GLY A 121 17.70 -6.25 16.20
CA GLY A 121 16.86 -5.20 15.66
C GLY A 121 16.94 -3.90 16.48
N ARG A 122 16.11 -2.91 16.11
CA ARG A 122 16.04 -1.63 16.81
C ARG A 122 14.60 -1.29 17.17
N LEU A 123 14.40 -0.77 18.37
CA LEU A 123 13.14 -0.16 18.82
C LEU A 123 13.44 1.26 19.27
N GLU A 124 12.70 2.23 18.74
CA GLU A 124 12.85 3.62 19.14
C GLU A 124 11.48 4.30 19.25
N LYS A 125 11.30 5.14 20.30
CA LYS A 125 10.16 6.06 20.38
C LYS A 125 10.59 7.42 19.91
N VAL A 126 9.84 8.00 18.97
CA VAL A 126 10.16 9.26 18.34
C VAL A 126 9.01 10.26 18.43
N PRO A 127 9.28 11.56 18.53
CA PRO A 127 8.23 12.57 18.70
C PRO A 127 7.40 12.77 17.44
N SER A 128 7.98 12.60 16.26
CA SER A 128 7.29 12.80 14.98
C SER A 128 8.00 12.10 13.83
N VAL A 129 7.34 12.05 12.67
CA VAL A 129 7.91 11.51 11.42
C VAL A 129 9.12 12.33 10.93
N ASP A 130 9.27 13.57 11.36
CA ASP A 130 10.32 14.48 10.87
C ASP A 130 11.73 14.08 11.30
N VAL A 131 11.86 13.36 12.42
CA VAL A 131 13.15 12.89 12.92
C VAL A 131 13.59 11.55 12.35
N LEU A 132 12.72 10.89 11.55
CA LEU A 132 13.06 9.62 10.94
C LEU A 132 14.15 9.76 9.88
N PRO A 133 15.18 8.91 9.88
CA PRO A 133 16.30 8.97 8.94
C PRO A 133 15.96 8.33 7.59
N MET A 134 14.94 8.86 6.89
CA MET A 134 14.41 8.31 5.65
C MET A 134 15.28 8.61 4.40
N ALA A 135 16.52 8.98 4.57
CA ALA A 135 17.42 9.20 3.44
C ALA A 135 17.76 7.90 2.71
N GLU A 136 17.81 6.78 3.43
CA GLU A 136 18.18 5.47 2.93
C GLU A 136 17.23 4.40 3.48
N GLY A 137 17.28 3.20 2.89
CA GLY A 137 16.50 2.04 3.28
C GLY A 137 15.03 2.08 2.85
N GLU A 138 14.36 0.98 3.02
CA GLU A 138 12.94 0.80 2.75
C GLU A 138 12.12 1.17 3.99
N TRP A 139 11.10 2.00 3.82
CA TRP A 139 10.30 2.54 4.90
C TRP A 139 8.82 2.27 4.70
N LEU A 140 8.16 1.80 5.75
CA LEU A 140 6.71 1.67 5.83
C LEU A 140 6.18 2.49 7.02
N ILE A 141 5.44 3.55 6.72
CA ILE A 141 4.82 4.42 7.73
C ILE A 141 3.36 4.04 7.85
N LEU A 142 2.96 3.59 9.02
CA LEU A 142 1.66 3.02 9.32
C LEU A 142 0.82 3.90 10.24
N ALA A 143 -0.44 4.04 9.89
CA ALA A 143 -1.46 4.65 10.75
C ALA A 143 -2.69 3.77 10.85
N SER A 144 -3.44 3.93 11.92
CA SER A 144 -4.71 3.21 12.13
C SER A 144 -5.80 3.67 11.15
N CYS A 145 -5.77 4.94 10.72
CA CYS A 145 -6.72 5.54 9.79
C CYS A 145 -6.02 6.37 8.70
N ASP A 146 -6.60 6.41 7.50
CA ASP A 146 -6.02 7.10 6.34
C ASP A 146 -5.88 8.61 6.54
N TYR A 147 -6.83 9.27 7.22
CA TYR A 147 -6.77 10.71 7.46
C TYR A 147 -5.55 11.14 8.29
N MET A 148 -4.98 10.24 9.10
CA MET A 148 -3.76 10.49 9.88
C MET A 148 -2.52 10.60 8.98
N LEU A 149 -2.56 9.98 7.81
CA LEU A 149 -1.50 10.07 6.79
C LEU A 149 -1.71 11.23 5.83
N ASN A 150 -2.97 11.56 5.51
CA ASN A 150 -3.37 12.41 4.38
C ASN A 150 -4.22 13.63 4.80
N GLY A 151 -4.44 13.82 6.11
CA GLY A 151 -5.22 14.95 6.63
C GLY A 151 -4.53 16.30 6.45
N ASP A 152 -5.34 17.38 6.49
CA ASP A 152 -4.86 18.76 6.38
C ASP A 152 -4.58 19.38 7.78
N SER A 153 -4.89 18.67 8.87
CA SER A 153 -4.64 19.16 10.23
C SER A 153 -3.17 19.05 10.62
N GLU A 154 -2.71 20.00 11.39
CA GLU A 154 -1.37 20.01 11.96
C GLU A 154 -1.16 18.71 12.76
N GLY A 155 -0.12 17.95 12.45
CA GLY A 155 0.15 16.64 13.05
C GLY A 155 -0.25 15.43 12.21
N TYR A 156 -1.32 15.52 11.41
CA TYR A 156 -1.81 14.43 10.55
C TYR A 156 -1.58 14.68 9.05
N ASN A 157 -0.50 15.37 8.71
CA ASN A 157 -0.17 15.72 7.34
C ASN A 157 1.13 15.05 6.86
N ILE A 158 1.31 13.78 7.17
CA ILE A 158 2.54 13.04 6.84
C ILE A 158 2.82 13.09 5.34
N ARG A 159 1.79 12.89 4.52
CA ARG A 159 1.90 13.04 3.07
C ARG A 159 2.43 14.43 2.68
N ARG A 160 1.92 15.49 3.31
CA ARG A 160 2.39 16.86 3.04
C ARG A 160 3.86 17.03 3.41
N ARG A 161 4.28 16.46 4.54
CA ARG A 161 5.70 16.49 4.97
C ARG A 161 6.62 15.80 3.96
N MET A 162 6.19 14.66 3.37
CA MET A 162 6.96 14.02 2.28
C MET A 162 7.05 14.93 1.06
N ILE A 163 5.94 15.60 0.68
CA ILE A 163 5.92 16.56 -0.43
C ILE A 163 6.87 17.72 -0.15
N ASP A 164 6.77 18.32 1.04
CA ASP A 164 7.59 19.49 1.42
C ASP A 164 9.06 19.15 1.57
N ARG A 165 9.40 17.91 1.90
CA ARG A 165 10.79 17.41 1.94
C ARG A 165 11.30 16.95 0.58
N GLY A 166 10.43 16.73 -0.39
CA GLY A 166 10.77 16.17 -1.71
C GLY A 166 11.21 14.71 -1.64
N VAL A 167 10.72 13.95 -0.66
CA VAL A 167 10.99 12.52 -0.50
C VAL A 167 10.00 11.72 -1.34
N PRO A 168 10.44 10.86 -2.27
CA PRO A 168 9.54 10.01 -3.05
C PRO A 168 8.80 9.03 -2.16
N PHE A 169 7.49 8.96 -2.35
CA PHE A 169 6.63 8.06 -1.58
C PHE A 169 5.49 7.47 -2.41
N SER A 170 4.98 6.34 -1.95
CA SER A 170 3.69 5.77 -2.33
C SER A 170 2.68 5.95 -1.19
N HIS A 171 1.40 6.00 -1.53
CA HIS A 171 0.31 6.05 -0.57
C HIS A 171 -0.71 4.96 -0.91
N ASN A 172 -0.92 4.03 0.00
CA ASN A 172 -1.78 2.86 -0.21
C ASN A 172 -1.47 2.10 -1.52
N GLY A 173 -0.19 1.94 -1.86
CA GLY A 173 0.28 1.24 -3.06
C GLY A 173 0.36 2.10 -4.32
N PHE A 174 -0.07 3.37 -4.28
CA PHE A 174 -0.02 4.28 -5.43
C PHE A 174 1.10 5.29 -5.29
N ARG A 175 1.99 5.38 -6.27
CA ARG A 175 3.06 6.39 -6.32
C ARG A 175 2.45 7.80 -6.35
N TYR A 176 2.99 8.72 -5.53
CA TYR A 176 2.58 10.12 -5.54
C TYR A 176 2.81 10.77 -6.91
N ILE A 177 3.97 10.52 -7.50
CA ILE A 177 4.26 10.91 -8.88
C ILE A 177 4.22 9.66 -9.76
N PRO A 178 3.23 9.51 -10.64
CA PRO A 178 3.15 8.38 -11.56
C PRO A 178 4.37 8.32 -12.47
N PHE A 179 4.87 7.12 -12.74
CA PHE A 179 6.04 6.90 -13.59
C PHE A 179 5.92 7.56 -14.99
N PRO A 180 4.77 7.48 -15.71
CA PRO A 180 4.61 8.17 -16.99
C PRO A 180 4.79 9.69 -16.91
N MET A 181 4.53 10.29 -15.74
CA MET A 181 4.74 11.74 -15.54
C MET A 181 6.24 12.08 -15.51
N ILE A 182 7.07 11.25 -14.86
CA ILE A 182 8.51 11.41 -14.83
C ILE A 182 9.08 11.24 -16.23
N GLN A 183 8.66 10.20 -16.94
CA GLN A 183 9.06 9.96 -18.32
C GLN A 183 8.76 11.16 -19.22
N ALA A 184 7.56 11.78 -19.09
CA ALA A 184 7.19 12.95 -19.88
C ALA A 184 8.08 14.16 -19.59
N VAL A 185 8.38 14.42 -18.32
CA VAL A 185 9.27 15.51 -17.88
C VAL A 185 10.67 15.31 -18.45
N GLU A 186 11.21 14.11 -18.39
CA GLU A 186 12.55 13.82 -18.90
C GLU A 186 12.61 13.83 -20.43
N ALA A 187 11.61 13.26 -21.07
CA ALA A 187 11.49 13.33 -22.53
C ALA A 187 11.43 14.79 -23.02
N TRP A 188 10.71 15.67 -22.31
CA TRP A 188 10.71 17.10 -22.63
C TRP A 188 12.09 17.75 -22.40
N LYS A 189 12.75 17.50 -21.27
CA LYS A 189 14.11 17.98 -21.00
C LYS A 189 15.13 17.51 -22.07
N LYS A 190 14.95 16.28 -22.55
CA LYS A 190 15.77 15.74 -23.65
C LYS A 190 15.42 16.41 -24.97
N PHE A 191 14.12 16.56 -25.28
CA PHE A 191 13.60 17.17 -26.50
C PHE A 191 14.10 18.62 -26.70
N THR A 192 14.22 19.39 -25.62
CA THR A 192 14.76 20.76 -25.69
C THR A 192 16.24 20.82 -26.14
N LYS A 193 16.98 19.72 -26.05
CA LYS A 193 18.42 19.63 -26.34
C LYS A 193 18.75 18.72 -27.53
N LYS A 194 17.99 17.63 -27.73
CA LYS A 194 18.31 16.57 -28.69
C LYS A 194 17.04 16.08 -29.39
N LYS A 195 17.21 15.20 -30.40
CA LYS A 195 16.10 14.43 -30.96
C LYS A 195 15.55 13.45 -29.93
N VAL A 196 14.26 13.19 -30.00
CA VAL A 196 13.54 12.19 -29.18
C VAL A 196 12.96 11.10 -30.07
N THR A 197 12.69 9.92 -29.53
CA THR A 197 11.98 8.86 -30.24
C THR A 197 10.49 9.17 -30.34
N ILE A 198 9.78 8.48 -31.20
CA ILE A 198 8.30 8.59 -31.30
C ILE A 198 7.66 8.15 -29.97
N GLU A 199 8.19 7.13 -29.31
CA GLU A 199 7.72 6.69 -27.99
C GLU A 199 7.85 7.80 -26.94
N GLU A 200 9.02 8.45 -26.87
CA GLU A 200 9.25 9.60 -25.98
C GLU A 200 8.32 10.78 -26.36
N LEU A 201 8.09 11.02 -27.63
CA LEU A 201 7.17 12.05 -28.11
C LEU A 201 5.72 11.74 -27.71
N GLU A 202 5.31 10.49 -27.85
CA GLU A 202 3.99 10.03 -27.40
C GLU A 202 3.79 10.30 -25.90
N THR A 203 4.82 10.01 -25.09
CA THR A 203 4.81 10.26 -23.64
C THR A 203 4.67 11.74 -23.32
N ILE A 204 5.37 12.63 -24.06
CA ILE A 204 5.20 14.09 -23.96
C ILE A 204 3.74 14.48 -24.27
N TYR A 205 3.18 13.97 -25.37
CA TYR A 205 1.85 14.36 -25.85
C TYR A 205 0.71 13.96 -24.90
N ARG A 206 0.89 12.94 -24.07
CA ARG A 206 -0.07 12.59 -23.01
C ARG A 206 -0.26 13.72 -22.00
N TYR A 207 0.73 14.60 -21.84
CA TYR A 207 0.70 15.74 -20.91
C TYR A 207 0.51 17.08 -21.57
N LEU A 208 0.31 17.12 -22.89
CA LEU A 208 -0.09 18.32 -23.64
C LEU A 208 -1.63 18.45 -23.72
N THR A 209 -2.08 19.63 -24.09
CA THR A 209 -3.50 19.92 -24.35
C THR A 209 -3.64 20.58 -25.74
N LYS A 210 -4.89 20.92 -26.11
CA LYS A 210 -5.18 21.70 -27.33
C LYS A 210 -4.53 23.10 -27.33
N ASN A 211 -4.00 23.56 -26.21
CA ASN A 211 -3.33 24.85 -26.14
C ASN A 211 -1.91 24.78 -26.72
N GLU A 212 -1.24 23.66 -26.54
CA GLU A 212 0.15 23.43 -26.95
C GLU A 212 0.24 22.77 -28.34
N VAL A 213 -0.85 22.15 -28.82
CA VAL A 213 -0.87 21.37 -30.07
C VAL A 213 -1.95 21.93 -31.00
N LYS A 214 -1.68 21.92 -32.31
CA LYS A 214 -2.65 22.27 -33.35
C LYS A 214 -3.85 21.31 -33.34
N ARG A 215 -5.02 21.79 -33.77
CA ARG A 215 -6.25 20.99 -33.81
C ARG A 215 -6.05 19.71 -34.61
N GLY A 216 -6.42 18.56 -34.05
CA GLY A 216 -6.36 17.24 -34.69
C GLY A 216 -5.04 16.50 -34.49
N PHE A 217 -3.98 17.10 -33.94
CA PHE A 217 -2.67 16.51 -33.82
C PHE A 217 -2.32 15.89 -32.44
N LEU A 218 -3.20 16.02 -31.44
CA LEU A 218 -2.87 15.58 -30.09
C LEU A 218 -2.57 14.07 -29.99
N SER A 219 -3.17 13.27 -30.82
CA SER A 219 -2.91 11.82 -30.93
C SER A 219 -1.98 11.44 -32.09
N ALA A 220 -1.36 12.40 -32.76
CA ALA A 220 -0.54 12.10 -33.95
C ALA A 220 0.65 11.18 -33.65
N PRO A 221 1.42 11.33 -32.54
CA PRO A 221 2.53 10.42 -32.26
C PRO A 221 2.09 8.98 -32.00
N SER A 222 0.92 8.75 -31.40
CA SER A 222 0.43 7.41 -31.12
C SER A 222 0.02 6.61 -32.36
N LYS A 223 -0.17 7.27 -33.52
CA LYS A 223 -0.50 6.65 -34.78
C LYS A 223 0.74 6.19 -35.59
N GLU A 224 1.93 6.61 -35.18
CA GLU A 224 3.17 6.17 -35.80
C GLU A 224 3.50 4.73 -35.40
N GLU A 225 3.82 3.89 -36.36
CA GLU A 225 4.15 2.48 -36.13
C GLU A 225 5.59 2.31 -35.61
N ASN A 226 6.55 3.07 -36.19
CA ASN A 226 7.96 2.97 -35.78
C ASN A 226 8.25 3.84 -34.53
N LYS A 227 8.10 3.25 -33.37
CA LYS A 227 8.29 3.93 -32.08
C LYS A 227 9.74 4.36 -31.80
N GLU A 228 10.72 3.68 -32.37
CA GLU A 228 12.17 3.98 -32.22
C GLU A 228 12.66 5.10 -33.14
N ARG A 229 11.85 5.50 -34.13
CA ARG A 229 12.21 6.60 -35.05
C ARG A 229 12.48 7.88 -34.24
N LYS A 230 13.63 8.50 -34.49
CA LYS A 230 14.02 9.77 -33.86
C LYS A 230 13.53 10.96 -34.66
N VAL A 231 12.88 11.90 -34.01
CA VAL A 231 12.33 13.11 -34.60
C VAL A 231 13.01 14.37 -34.06
N SER A 232 13.17 15.34 -34.94
CA SER A 232 13.72 16.67 -34.61
C SER A 232 12.60 17.63 -34.21
N LYS A 233 12.98 18.76 -33.57
CA LYS A 233 12.04 19.86 -33.25
C LYS A 233 11.24 20.32 -34.44
N LYS A 234 11.91 20.45 -35.63
CA LYS A 234 11.28 20.89 -36.87
C LYS A 234 10.21 19.91 -37.34
N GLU A 235 10.49 18.60 -37.27
CA GLU A 235 9.50 17.57 -37.58
C GLU A 235 8.33 17.59 -36.62
N VAL A 236 8.58 17.76 -35.29
CA VAL A 236 7.52 17.80 -34.30
C VAL A 236 6.58 19.00 -34.50
N VAL A 237 7.10 20.15 -34.89
CA VAL A 237 6.27 21.33 -35.24
C VAL A 237 5.47 21.11 -36.54
N ASN A 238 6.11 20.62 -37.59
CA ASN A 238 5.52 20.55 -38.91
C ASN A 238 4.61 19.32 -39.11
N ILE A 239 5.02 18.17 -38.60
CA ILE A 239 4.34 16.87 -38.84
C ILE A 239 3.40 16.53 -37.69
N PHE A 240 3.83 16.77 -36.42
CA PHE A 240 3.05 16.42 -35.22
C PHE A 240 2.29 17.60 -34.62
N GLY A 241 2.43 18.80 -35.20
CA GLY A 241 1.59 19.95 -34.88
C GLY A 241 1.86 20.59 -33.53
N LEU A 242 3.01 20.38 -32.91
CA LEU A 242 3.41 21.14 -31.71
C LEU A 242 3.54 22.62 -32.10
N LYS A 243 3.02 23.51 -31.28
CA LYS A 243 3.17 24.94 -31.52
C LYS A 243 4.59 25.39 -31.22
N GLU A 244 5.13 26.24 -32.07
CA GLU A 244 6.55 26.64 -32.06
C GLU A 244 6.91 27.39 -30.76
N GLU A 245 5.97 28.18 -30.20
CA GLU A 245 6.15 28.87 -28.92
C GLU A 245 6.47 27.93 -27.77
N CYS A 246 5.97 26.68 -27.79
CA CYS A 246 6.26 25.69 -26.77
C CYS A 246 7.72 25.28 -26.69
N LEU A 247 8.46 25.40 -27.81
CA LEU A 247 9.90 25.04 -27.86
C LEU A 247 10.78 25.92 -26.95
N LYS A 248 10.28 27.10 -26.55
CA LYS A 248 10.96 28.05 -25.66
C LYS A 248 10.55 27.88 -24.21
N GLN A 249 9.53 27.07 -23.93
CA GLN A 249 8.97 26.88 -22.61
C GLN A 249 9.70 25.76 -21.84
N SER A 250 9.80 25.92 -20.54
CA SER A 250 10.21 24.85 -19.63
C SER A 250 9.14 23.77 -19.55
N TRP A 251 9.49 22.59 -19.05
CA TRP A 251 8.50 21.53 -18.83
C TRP A 251 7.42 21.95 -17.82
N GLU A 252 7.75 22.79 -16.85
CA GLU A 252 6.81 23.33 -15.87
C GLU A 252 5.72 24.17 -16.51
N GLU A 253 6.07 24.94 -17.53
CA GLU A 253 5.14 25.79 -18.26
C GLU A 253 4.30 24.98 -19.24
N VAL A 254 4.95 24.14 -20.04
CA VAL A 254 4.28 23.34 -21.06
C VAL A 254 3.29 22.34 -20.47
N PHE A 255 3.61 21.74 -19.32
CA PHE A 255 2.73 20.78 -18.66
C PHE A 255 1.81 21.38 -17.58
N ALA A 256 1.79 22.71 -17.44
CA ALA A 256 1.05 23.40 -16.37
C ALA A 256 -0.44 23.04 -16.30
N LYS A 257 -1.08 22.76 -17.43
CA LYS A 257 -2.50 22.37 -17.51
C LYS A 257 -2.78 20.93 -17.08
N ARG A 258 -1.80 20.03 -17.19
CA ARG A 258 -1.95 18.60 -16.88
C ARG A 258 -1.27 18.19 -15.58
N ILE A 259 -0.20 18.87 -15.21
CA ILE A 259 0.54 18.60 -13.97
C ILE A 259 0.30 19.77 -13.00
N LYS A 260 -0.40 19.48 -11.90
CA LYS A 260 -0.67 20.46 -10.85
C LYS A 260 0.61 21.08 -10.32
N GLU A 261 0.56 22.33 -9.88
CA GLU A 261 1.72 23.10 -9.37
C GLU A 261 2.44 22.34 -8.24
N GLU A 262 1.71 21.78 -7.29
CA GLU A 262 2.26 21.00 -6.19
C GLU A 262 3.16 19.85 -6.68
N LYS A 263 2.71 19.09 -7.68
CA LYS A 263 3.49 18.00 -8.26
C LYS A 263 4.72 18.49 -9.02
N ARG A 264 4.60 19.61 -9.72
CA ARG A 264 5.75 20.25 -10.40
C ARG A 264 6.82 20.69 -9.40
N ALA A 265 6.39 21.35 -8.31
CA ALA A 265 7.27 21.77 -7.23
C ALA A 265 7.95 20.57 -6.55
N PHE A 266 7.20 19.49 -6.31
CA PHE A 266 7.75 18.25 -5.77
C PHE A 266 8.82 17.64 -6.69
N ILE A 267 8.55 17.48 -7.98
CA ILE A 267 9.51 16.92 -8.95
C ILE A 267 10.81 17.74 -8.96
N LYS A 268 10.71 19.08 -8.95
CA LYS A 268 11.89 19.96 -8.87
C LYS A 268 12.68 19.73 -7.60
N LYS A 269 12.01 19.64 -6.46
CA LYS A 269 12.65 19.45 -5.15
C LYS A 269 13.31 18.08 -5.04
N ALA A 270 12.60 17.02 -5.42
CA ALA A 270 13.15 15.67 -5.45
C ALA A 270 14.38 15.57 -6.37
N THR A 271 14.30 16.17 -7.57
CA THR A 271 15.45 16.24 -8.50
C THR A 271 16.64 16.99 -7.88
N LYS A 272 16.38 18.14 -7.19
CA LYS A 272 17.44 18.90 -6.47
C LYS A 272 18.08 18.09 -5.36
N ASN A 273 17.29 17.29 -4.65
CA ASN A 273 17.74 16.40 -3.59
C ASN A 273 18.45 15.14 -4.13
N LYS A 274 18.55 14.98 -5.46
CA LYS A 274 19.12 13.81 -6.15
C LYS A 274 18.35 12.50 -5.86
N GLU A 275 17.06 12.62 -5.59
CA GLU A 275 16.19 11.46 -5.38
C GLU A 275 15.98 10.67 -6.67
N ASP A 276 16.00 9.36 -6.57
CA ASP A 276 15.62 8.48 -7.67
C ASP A 276 14.09 8.46 -7.81
N LEU A 277 13.61 9.01 -8.93
CA LEU A 277 12.18 9.02 -9.27
C LEU A 277 11.78 7.86 -10.20
N HIS A 278 12.75 7.02 -10.65
CA HIS A 278 12.49 5.89 -11.54
C HIS A 278 12.20 4.61 -10.78
N SER A 279 12.94 4.34 -9.72
CA SER A 279 12.72 3.19 -8.86
C SER A 279 11.43 3.30 -8.05
N GLU A 280 10.99 2.21 -7.47
CA GLU A 280 9.89 2.25 -6.50
C GLU A 280 10.24 3.19 -5.34
N PRO A 281 9.27 4.01 -4.90
CA PRO A 281 9.50 4.92 -3.78
C PRO A 281 9.91 4.15 -2.53
N ARG A 282 11.03 4.54 -1.92
CA ARG A 282 11.51 3.88 -0.70
C ARG A 282 10.63 4.11 0.53
N VAL A 283 9.71 5.08 0.50
CA VAL A 283 8.76 5.34 1.58
C VAL A 283 7.36 4.96 1.15
N ALA A 284 6.74 4.04 1.86
CA ALA A 284 5.33 3.69 1.70
C ALA A 284 4.51 4.23 2.88
N LEU A 285 3.46 4.99 2.59
CA LEU A 285 2.45 5.41 3.55
C LEU A 285 1.24 4.48 3.39
N SER A 286 0.80 3.85 4.47
CA SER A 286 -0.32 2.91 4.41
C SER A 286 -1.12 2.87 5.71
N THR A 287 -2.40 2.53 5.62
CA THR A 287 -3.12 2.10 6.81
C THR A 287 -2.66 0.71 7.22
N ILE A 288 -2.76 0.39 8.51
CA ILE A 288 -2.36 -0.93 9.05
C ILE A 288 -3.09 -2.06 8.31
N HIS A 289 -4.39 -1.89 8.03
CA HIS A 289 -5.17 -2.89 7.29
C HIS A 289 -4.63 -3.17 5.88
N LYS A 290 -4.26 -2.12 5.14
CA LYS A 290 -3.74 -2.28 3.77
C LYS A 290 -2.29 -2.79 3.74
N ALA A 291 -1.56 -2.63 4.85
CA ALA A 291 -0.20 -3.10 4.98
C ALA A 291 -0.10 -4.57 5.43
N LYS A 292 -1.24 -5.23 5.75
CA LYS A 292 -1.23 -6.66 6.06
C LYS A 292 -0.65 -7.44 4.88
N GLY A 293 0.21 -8.42 5.17
CA GLY A 293 0.98 -9.14 4.15
C GLY A 293 2.26 -8.45 3.68
N GLY A 294 2.38 -7.11 3.86
CA GLY A 294 3.60 -6.37 3.55
C GLY A 294 4.63 -6.39 4.68
N GLU A 295 5.85 -5.94 4.39
CA GLU A 295 6.94 -5.77 5.34
C GLU A 295 7.95 -4.74 4.82
N ALA A 296 8.79 -4.19 5.69
CA ALA A 296 9.88 -3.29 5.33
C ALA A 296 11.02 -3.39 6.36
N ASP A 297 12.22 -2.97 5.96
CA ASP A 297 13.36 -2.92 6.89
C ASP A 297 13.07 -1.95 8.05
N ASN A 298 12.50 -0.80 7.74
CA ASN A 298 12.15 0.24 8.70
C ASN A 298 10.63 0.44 8.73
N VAL A 299 10.03 0.23 9.88
CA VAL A 299 8.60 0.48 10.06
C VAL A 299 8.39 1.55 11.12
N ALA A 300 7.59 2.56 10.79
CA ALA A 300 7.18 3.61 11.72
C ALA A 300 5.67 3.53 11.93
N VAL A 301 5.24 3.40 13.18
CA VAL A 301 3.84 3.24 13.55
C VAL A 301 3.37 4.46 14.34
N LEU A 302 2.34 5.14 13.82
CA LEU A 302 1.65 6.20 14.56
C LEU A 302 0.83 5.56 15.68
N LEU A 303 1.02 6.06 16.92
CA LEU A 303 0.28 5.57 18.08
C LEU A 303 -1.08 6.27 18.26
N ASP A 304 -1.49 7.07 17.29
CA ASP A 304 -2.76 7.78 17.30
C ASP A 304 -3.94 6.86 17.01
N LEU A 305 -5.03 7.09 17.73
CA LEU A 305 -6.33 6.46 17.52
C LEU A 305 -7.35 7.47 17.05
N SER A 306 -8.31 7.06 16.25
CA SER A 306 -9.49 7.87 16.01
C SER A 306 -10.42 7.83 17.25
N PRO A 307 -11.27 8.86 17.45
CA PRO A 307 -12.27 8.82 18.49
C PRO A 307 -13.16 7.57 18.46
N ALA A 308 -13.52 7.12 17.26
CA ALA A 308 -14.30 5.89 17.07
C ALA A 308 -13.54 4.63 17.51
N GLN A 309 -12.24 4.53 17.17
CA GLN A 309 -11.41 3.39 17.62
C GLN A 309 -11.26 3.39 19.15
N LYS A 310 -11.09 4.55 19.76
CA LYS A 310 -11.02 4.66 21.24
C LYS A 310 -12.31 4.23 21.90
N LEU A 311 -13.46 4.61 21.34
CA LEU A 311 -14.78 4.20 21.84
C LEU A 311 -15.00 2.70 21.66
N ASN A 312 -14.72 2.16 20.47
CA ASN A 312 -14.89 0.73 20.19
C ASN A 312 -13.97 -0.13 21.06
N ALA A 313 -12.74 0.31 21.33
CA ALA A 313 -11.81 -0.40 22.21
C ALA A 313 -12.30 -0.50 23.67
N ALA A 314 -13.22 0.37 24.07
CA ALA A 314 -13.86 0.24 25.41
C ALA A 314 -14.90 -0.89 25.45
N LEU A 315 -15.42 -1.31 24.29
CA LEU A 315 -16.37 -2.43 24.16
C LEU A 315 -15.66 -3.74 23.85
N ASP A 316 -14.72 -3.69 22.91
CA ASP A 316 -13.87 -4.79 22.48
C ASP A 316 -12.48 -4.24 22.09
N SER A 317 -11.49 -4.55 22.92
CA SER A 317 -10.11 -4.11 22.71
C SER A 317 -9.30 -5.07 21.82
N ASP A 318 -9.74 -6.30 21.64
CA ASP A 318 -8.96 -7.34 20.95
C ASP A 318 -8.67 -6.95 19.48
N SER A 319 -9.67 -6.45 18.76
CA SER A 319 -9.50 -5.97 17.38
C SER A 319 -8.46 -4.86 17.28
N LEU A 320 -8.42 -3.93 18.25
CA LEU A 320 -7.40 -2.87 18.29
C LEU A 320 -6.01 -3.45 18.57
N HIS A 321 -5.90 -4.38 19.52
CA HIS A 321 -4.62 -5.02 19.85
C HIS A 321 -4.07 -5.81 18.65
N ARG A 322 -4.91 -6.58 17.96
CA ARG A 322 -4.54 -7.28 16.71
C ARG A 322 -4.06 -6.31 15.62
N GLN A 323 -4.73 -5.17 15.48
CA GLN A 323 -4.30 -4.14 14.51
C GLN A 323 -2.87 -3.65 14.80
N PHE A 324 -2.55 -3.30 16.06
CA PHE A 324 -1.21 -2.87 16.42
C PHE A 324 -0.19 -4.01 16.42
N TYR A 325 -0.59 -5.23 16.73
CA TYR A 325 0.25 -6.42 16.57
C TYR A 325 0.69 -6.59 15.11
N VAL A 326 -0.27 -6.52 14.18
CA VAL A 326 0.04 -6.52 12.73
C VAL A 326 1.00 -5.40 12.39
N ALA A 327 0.76 -4.17 12.83
CA ALA A 327 1.60 -3.03 12.51
C ALA A 327 3.06 -3.22 12.92
N VAL A 328 3.32 -3.61 14.16
CA VAL A 328 4.69 -3.76 14.67
C VAL A 328 5.41 -4.93 14.05
N THR A 329 4.70 -6.02 13.75
CA THR A 329 5.29 -7.24 13.13
C THR A 329 5.62 -7.08 11.64
N ARG A 330 5.41 -5.89 11.05
CA ARG A 330 5.85 -5.60 9.66
C ARG A 330 7.34 -5.27 9.59
N ALA A 331 7.99 -4.96 10.73
CA ALA A 331 9.40 -4.57 10.77
C ALA A 331 10.33 -5.77 10.62
N ARG A 332 11.22 -5.71 9.63
CA ARG A 332 12.29 -6.67 9.43
C ARG A 332 13.53 -6.32 10.29
N GLU A 333 13.80 -5.04 10.52
CA GLU A 333 14.98 -4.59 11.26
C GLU A 333 14.65 -3.56 12.34
N ASN A 334 14.01 -2.46 11.96
CA ASN A 334 13.85 -1.30 12.82
C ASN A 334 12.38 -0.94 12.99
N LEU A 335 11.95 -0.79 14.24
CA LEU A 335 10.62 -0.31 14.62
C LEU A 335 10.71 1.05 15.28
N PHE A 336 10.01 2.01 14.71
CA PHE A 336 9.85 3.36 15.28
C PHE A 336 8.41 3.55 15.73
N LEU A 337 8.20 3.91 16.98
CA LEU A 337 6.89 4.25 17.52
C LEU A 337 6.76 5.77 17.59
N ILE A 338 5.90 6.32 16.76
CA ILE A 338 5.67 7.77 16.70
C ILE A 338 4.65 8.15 17.76
N ASN A 339 5.02 9.08 18.64
CA ASN A 339 4.16 9.57 19.70
C ASN A 339 2.84 10.11 19.15
N ALA A 340 1.75 9.83 19.84
CA ALA A 340 0.45 10.35 19.47
C ALA A 340 0.41 11.89 19.60
N GLN A 341 -0.27 12.54 18.66
CA GLN A 341 -0.50 13.98 18.71
C GLN A 341 -1.46 14.37 19.83
N ASN A 342 -2.39 13.47 20.16
CA ASN A 342 -3.33 13.64 21.27
C ASN A 342 -3.18 12.48 22.26
N GLU A 343 -2.65 12.77 23.45
CA GLU A 343 -2.45 11.77 24.50
C GLU A 343 -3.75 11.04 24.91
N SER A 344 -4.91 11.72 24.84
CA SER A 344 -6.20 11.09 25.16
C SER A 344 -6.62 10.04 24.10
N LEU A 345 -6.09 10.12 22.89
CA LEU A 345 -6.35 9.23 21.77
C LEU A 345 -5.14 8.35 21.46
N ARG A 346 -4.29 8.09 22.42
CA ARG A 346 -3.07 7.29 22.24
C ARG A 346 -3.34 5.81 22.46
N TYR A 347 -2.73 4.98 21.61
CA TYR A 347 -2.51 3.56 21.91
C TYR A 347 -1.35 3.42 22.90
N GLY A 348 -1.60 2.87 24.08
CA GLY A 348 -0.60 2.73 25.13
C GLY A 348 0.38 1.57 24.86
N LEU A 349 1.65 1.88 24.56
CA LEU A 349 2.77 0.93 24.46
C LEU A 349 3.89 1.31 25.43
#